data_09e7d57b5f5c8874c07e31d845dafcec
#
_entry.id   09e7d57b5f5c8874c07e31d845dafcec
#
_cell.length_a   1.000
_cell.length_b   1.000
_cell.length_c   1.000
_cell.angle_alpha   90.00
_cell.angle_beta   90.00
_cell.angle_gamma   90.00
#
_symmetry.space_group_name_H-M   'P 1'
#
loop_
_entity.id
_entity.type
_entity.pdbx_description
1 polymer ?
#
loop_
_entity_poly.entity_id
_entity_poly.type
_entity_poly.pdbx_seq_one_letter_code
_entity_poly.pdbx_strand_id
1 'polypeptide(L)'
;MTVRLVCGPPGAGKSTLVREKRRDGDLVIDLDDIRASVGSEATARKLRSVMEDGARAHEDGDVWIVRTLGDPAARAEFAARVGVDEITVLDVDADTAKARVSARDGSDEKHSAIDRWWAQN
;
A
#
# COMPACT_ATOMS: atom_id res chain seq x y z
N MET A 1 16.96 10.94 0.74
CA MET A 1 16.04 9.80 0.79
C MET A 1 14.65 10.28 1.17
N THR A 2 13.64 9.83 0.45
CA THR A 2 12.24 10.20 0.67
C THR A 2 11.43 8.95 1.00
N VAL A 3 10.66 8.98 2.08
CA VAL A 3 9.71 7.92 2.42
C VAL A 3 8.33 8.32 1.90
N ARG A 4 7.79 7.54 0.95
CA ARG A 4 6.51 7.80 0.29
C ARG A 4 5.49 6.76 0.70
N LEU A 5 4.30 7.23 1.02
CA LEU A 5 3.14 6.38 1.33
C LEU A 5 2.14 6.50 0.19
N VAL A 6 1.77 5.38 -0.40
CA VAL A 6 0.75 5.30 -1.44
C VAL A 6 -0.45 4.53 -0.89
N CYS A 7 -1.57 5.21 -0.73
CA CYS A 7 -2.79 4.66 -0.16
C CYS A 7 -3.92 4.64 -1.18
N GLY A 8 -4.88 3.78 -0.95
CA GLY A 8 -6.09 3.68 -1.78
C GLY A 8 -6.79 2.36 -1.57
N PRO A 9 -8.02 2.22 -2.07
CA PRO A 9 -8.74 0.96 -1.99
C PRO A 9 -8.07 -0.12 -2.85
N PRO A 10 -8.38 -1.41 -2.63
CA PRO A 10 -7.98 -2.45 -3.57
C PRO A 10 -8.41 -2.07 -4.99
N GLY A 11 -7.56 -2.30 -5.98
CA GLY A 11 -7.84 -1.95 -7.37
C GLY A 11 -7.60 -0.50 -7.76
N ALA A 12 -7.07 0.34 -6.87
CA ALA A 12 -6.79 1.75 -7.16
C ALA A 12 -5.55 1.98 -8.05
N GLY A 13 -4.69 0.96 -8.22
CA GLY A 13 -3.48 1.08 -9.02
C GLY A 13 -2.24 1.45 -8.21
N LYS A 14 -2.22 1.19 -6.91
CA LYS A 14 -1.10 1.52 -6.01
C LYS A 14 0.21 0.89 -6.46
N SER A 15 0.22 -0.42 -6.67
CA SER A 15 1.43 -1.15 -7.07
C SER A 15 1.89 -0.77 -8.48
N THR A 16 0.96 -0.45 -9.37
CA THR A 16 1.27 0.04 -10.72
C THR A 16 1.97 1.38 -10.66
N LEU A 17 1.46 2.31 -9.86
CA LEU A 17 2.08 3.62 -9.67
C LEU A 17 3.52 3.47 -9.18
N VAL A 18 3.75 2.63 -8.17
CA VAL A 18 5.08 2.41 -7.59
C VAL A 18 6.02 1.79 -8.63
N ARG A 19 5.56 0.79 -9.38
CA ARG A 19 6.38 0.16 -10.43
C ARG A 19 6.81 1.15 -11.49
N GLU A 20 5.95 2.08 -11.85
CA GLU A 20 6.26 3.08 -12.88
C GLU A 20 7.22 4.16 -12.38
N LYS A 21 7.19 4.50 -11.10
CA LYS A 21 7.92 5.65 -10.55
C LYS A 21 9.18 5.28 -9.77
N ARG A 22 9.29 4.06 -9.29
CA ARG A 22 10.46 3.63 -8.51
C ARG A 22 11.73 3.66 -9.36
N ARG A 23 12.85 3.88 -8.69
CA ARG A 23 14.19 3.85 -9.30
C ARG A 23 14.99 2.69 -8.70
N ASP A 24 16.10 2.34 -9.35
CA ASP A 24 17.02 1.34 -8.82
C ASP A 24 17.53 1.79 -7.46
N GLY A 25 17.60 0.86 -6.51
CA GLY A 25 17.98 1.16 -5.13
C GLY A 25 16.81 1.52 -4.21
N ASP A 26 15.63 1.82 -4.76
CA ASP A 26 14.46 2.10 -3.93
C ASP A 26 13.95 0.83 -3.24
N LEU A 27 13.52 0.98 -2.00
CA LEU A 27 12.86 -0.08 -1.25
C LEU A 27 11.34 0.02 -1.47
N VAL A 28 10.72 -1.10 -1.81
CA VAL A 28 9.25 -1.19 -1.93
C VAL A 28 8.71 -2.08 -0.83
N ILE A 29 7.79 -1.57 -0.04
CA ILE A 29 7.11 -2.32 1.02
C ILE A 29 5.66 -2.50 0.63
N ASP A 30 5.34 -3.66 0.05
CA ASP A 30 4.02 -4.04 -0.43
C ASP A 30 3.69 -5.43 0.11
N LEU A 31 2.58 -5.55 0.84
CA LEU A 31 2.19 -6.80 1.47
C LEU A 31 2.01 -7.94 0.46
N ASP A 32 1.48 -7.65 -0.73
CA ASP A 32 1.28 -8.68 -1.76
C ASP A 32 2.62 -9.29 -2.20
N ASP A 33 3.64 -8.45 -2.38
CA ASP A 33 4.99 -8.91 -2.74
C ASP A 33 5.60 -9.73 -1.60
N ILE A 34 5.46 -9.27 -0.37
CA ILE A 34 5.99 -9.96 0.82
C ILE A 34 5.31 -11.31 0.98
N ARG A 35 3.98 -11.34 0.84
CA ARG A 35 3.19 -12.58 0.93
C ARG A 35 3.63 -13.62 -0.08
N ALA A 36 3.90 -13.20 -1.30
CA ALA A 36 4.38 -14.09 -2.37
C ALA A 36 5.73 -14.73 -2.01
N SER A 37 6.58 -14.02 -1.24
CA SER A 37 7.91 -14.52 -0.85
C SER A 37 7.87 -15.45 0.37
N VAL A 38 7.00 -15.18 1.36
CA VAL A 38 7.04 -15.92 2.64
C VAL A 38 5.94 -16.97 2.77
N GLY A 39 4.89 -16.91 1.97
CA GLY A 39 3.84 -17.94 1.92
C GLY A 39 2.89 -17.99 3.12
N SER A 40 3.04 -17.10 4.11
CA SER A 40 2.20 -17.05 5.30
C SER A 40 1.72 -15.63 5.53
N GLU A 41 0.41 -15.45 5.70
CA GLU A 41 -0.20 -14.14 5.94
C GLU A 41 0.32 -13.50 7.22
N ALA A 42 0.37 -14.26 8.32
CA ALA A 42 0.85 -13.75 9.60
C ALA A 42 2.31 -13.31 9.53
N THR A 43 3.15 -14.12 8.91
CA THR A 43 4.58 -13.80 8.71
C THR A 43 4.74 -12.58 7.81
N ALA A 44 3.98 -12.49 6.72
CA ALA A 44 4.03 -11.36 5.80
C ALA A 44 3.68 -10.04 6.51
N ARG A 45 2.64 -10.03 7.34
CA ARG A 45 2.23 -8.84 8.10
C ARG A 45 3.27 -8.41 9.13
N LYS A 46 3.89 -9.36 9.82
CA LYS A 46 4.98 -9.08 10.75
C LYS A 46 6.18 -8.48 10.04
N LEU A 47 6.58 -9.08 8.92
CA LEU A 47 7.71 -8.58 8.15
C LEU A 47 7.44 -7.19 7.60
N ARG A 48 6.22 -6.93 7.09
CA ARG A 48 5.82 -5.59 6.66
C ARG A 48 6.00 -4.58 7.78
N SER A 49 5.51 -4.88 8.99
CA SER A 49 5.63 -3.96 10.14
C SER A 49 7.09 -3.67 10.47
N VAL A 50 7.95 -4.67 10.46
CA VAL A 50 9.40 -4.49 10.71
C VAL A 50 10.03 -3.61 9.63
N MET A 51 9.70 -3.85 8.37
CA MET A 51 10.22 -3.05 7.25
C MET A 51 9.74 -1.60 7.33
N GLU A 52 8.47 -1.38 7.67
CA GLU A 52 7.91 -0.03 7.83
C GLU A 52 8.60 0.72 8.97
N ASP A 53 8.80 0.07 10.11
CA ASP A 53 9.47 0.68 11.25
C ASP A 53 10.94 1.02 10.96
N GLY A 54 11.58 0.28 10.07
CA GLY A 54 12.95 0.53 9.63
C GLY A 54 13.08 1.37 8.37
N ALA A 55 11.99 1.89 7.82
CA ALA A 55 11.99 2.54 6.51
C ALA A 55 12.97 3.72 6.43
N ARG A 56 13.08 4.53 7.47
CA ARG A 56 13.97 5.69 7.47
C ARG A 56 15.45 5.34 7.57
N ALA A 57 15.78 4.09 7.84
CA ALA A 57 17.16 3.61 7.85
C ALA A 57 17.68 3.21 6.48
N HIS A 58 16.82 3.19 5.45
CA HIS A 58 17.22 2.86 4.09
C HIS A 58 18.08 3.97 3.49
N GLU A 59 19.26 3.64 2.97
CA GLU A 59 20.24 4.64 2.53
C GLU A 59 20.43 4.69 1.02
N ASP A 60 20.09 3.62 0.28
CA ASP A 60 20.42 3.47 -1.13
C ASP A 60 19.45 4.15 -2.09
N GLY A 61 18.33 4.67 -1.60
CA GLY A 61 17.30 5.30 -2.43
C GLY A 61 16.10 5.71 -1.60
N ASP A 62 14.98 5.89 -2.27
CA ASP A 62 13.72 6.21 -1.62
C ASP A 62 13.01 4.95 -1.12
N VAL A 63 11.99 5.15 -0.28
CA VAL A 63 11.14 4.07 0.21
C VAL A 63 9.71 4.31 -0.25
N TRP A 64 9.09 3.27 -0.81
CA TRP A 64 7.70 3.29 -1.25
C TRP A 64 6.92 2.33 -0.37
N ILE A 65 5.94 2.83 0.37
CA ILE A 65 5.08 2.03 1.23
C ILE A 65 3.69 2.00 0.61
N VAL A 66 3.18 0.80 0.34
CA VAL A 66 1.86 0.57 -0.23
C VAL A 66 0.92 0.08 0.87
N ARG A 67 -0.13 0.83 1.15
CA ARG A 67 -1.11 0.52 2.19
C ARG A 67 -2.51 0.93 1.74
N THR A 68 -3.52 0.25 2.26
CA THR A 68 -4.91 0.68 2.07
C THR A 68 -5.23 1.91 2.91
N LEU A 69 -5.12 1.82 4.21
CA LEU A 69 -5.32 2.92 5.20
C LEU A 69 -6.49 3.84 4.84
N GLY A 70 -7.69 3.28 4.85
CA GLY A 70 -8.90 4.00 4.46
C GLY A 70 -9.33 5.10 5.43
N ASP A 71 -9.06 4.93 6.73
CA ASP A 71 -9.36 5.95 7.73
C ASP A 71 -8.32 7.08 7.67
N PRO A 72 -8.73 8.33 7.37
CA PRO A 72 -7.80 9.45 7.29
C PRO A 72 -7.00 9.70 8.58
N ALA A 73 -7.61 9.51 9.75
CA ALA A 73 -6.90 9.67 11.03
C ALA A 73 -5.85 8.59 11.23
N ALA A 74 -6.17 7.33 10.92
CA ALA A 74 -5.20 6.23 10.98
C ALA A 74 -4.05 6.42 9.99
N ARG A 75 -4.35 6.96 8.82
CA ARG A 75 -3.34 7.29 7.79
C ARG A 75 -2.35 8.35 8.30
N ALA A 76 -2.86 9.41 8.92
CA ALA A 76 -2.03 10.47 9.48
C ALA A 76 -1.17 9.95 10.63
N GLU A 77 -1.73 9.12 11.50
CA GLU A 77 -0.99 8.51 12.62
C GLU A 77 0.11 7.57 12.13
N PHE A 78 -0.17 6.75 11.13
CA PHE A 78 0.82 5.88 10.50
C PHE A 78 1.96 6.70 9.90
N ALA A 79 1.65 7.76 9.17
CA ALA A 79 2.64 8.62 8.52
C ALA A 79 3.57 9.28 9.55
N ALA A 80 3.01 9.74 10.67
CA ALA A 80 3.79 10.34 11.74
C ALA A 80 4.71 9.32 12.43
N ARG A 81 4.19 8.11 12.70
CA ARG A 81 4.95 7.05 13.37
C ARG A 81 6.12 6.56 12.54
N VAL A 82 5.91 6.35 11.24
CA VAL A 82 6.92 5.81 10.33
C VAL A 82 7.89 6.90 9.84
N GLY A 83 7.47 8.14 9.85
CA GLY A 83 8.27 9.24 9.31
C GLY A 83 8.11 9.39 7.80
N VAL A 84 6.87 9.32 7.32
CA VAL A 84 6.54 9.49 5.91
C VAL A 84 6.70 10.94 5.49
N ASP A 85 7.37 11.17 4.37
CA ASP A 85 7.60 12.52 3.83
C ASP A 85 6.51 12.95 2.85
N GLU A 86 5.97 12.01 2.07
CA GLU A 86 4.95 12.30 1.06
C GLU A 86 3.84 11.26 1.12
N ILE A 87 2.58 11.70 1.02
CA ILE A 87 1.41 10.83 0.98
C ILE A 87 0.67 11.05 -0.33
N THR A 88 0.43 9.96 -1.06
CA THR A 88 -0.42 9.93 -2.25
C THR A 88 -1.64 9.07 -1.96
N VAL A 89 -2.83 9.60 -2.18
CA VAL A 89 -4.08 8.85 -2.05
C VAL A 89 -4.69 8.67 -3.43
N LEU A 90 -4.86 7.41 -3.83
CA LEU A 90 -5.49 7.07 -5.11
C LEU A 90 -6.96 6.77 -4.87
N ASP A 91 -7.83 7.69 -5.22
CA ASP A 91 -9.27 7.62 -4.97
C ASP A 91 -10.07 7.24 -6.22
N VAL A 92 -9.68 6.13 -6.85
CA VAL A 92 -10.44 5.55 -7.97
C VAL A 92 -11.83 5.15 -7.47
N ASP A 93 -12.88 5.49 -8.24
CA ASP A 93 -14.26 5.21 -7.83
C ASP A 93 -14.50 3.72 -7.57
N ALA A 94 -15.51 3.43 -6.74
CA ALA A 94 -15.76 2.07 -6.26
C ALA A 94 -16.06 1.09 -7.41
N ASP A 95 -16.82 1.49 -8.40
CA ASP A 95 -17.19 0.61 -9.51
C ASP A 95 -15.96 0.25 -10.37
N THR A 96 -15.11 1.24 -10.65
CA THR A 96 -13.86 1.02 -11.38
C THR A 96 -12.92 0.10 -10.59
N ALA A 97 -12.75 0.35 -9.30
CA ALA A 97 -11.91 -0.47 -8.43
C ALA A 97 -12.41 -1.91 -8.36
N LYS A 98 -13.73 -2.11 -8.24
CA LYS A 98 -14.35 -3.44 -8.22
C LYS A 98 -14.14 -4.18 -9.54
N ALA A 99 -14.32 -3.50 -10.67
CA ALA A 99 -14.10 -4.10 -11.98
C ALA A 99 -12.65 -4.54 -12.18
N ARG A 100 -11.68 -3.72 -11.76
CA ARG A 100 -10.25 -4.04 -11.84
C ARG A 100 -9.89 -5.25 -10.98
N VAL A 101 -10.41 -5.30 -9.75
CA VAL A 101 -10.17 -6.41 -8.82
C VAL A 101 -10.76 -7.70 -9.35
N SER A 102 -12.00 -7.67 -9.86
CA SER A 102 -12.65 -8.85 -10.43
C SER A 102 -11.89 -9.38 -11.66
N ALA A 103 -11.40 -8.48 -12.52
CA ALA A 103 -10.60 -8.86 -13.69
C ALA A 103 -9.26 -9.49 -13.30
N ARG A 104 -8.57 -8.93 -12.27
CA ARG A 104 -7.27 -9.40 -11.80
C ARG A 104 -7.37 -10.71 -11.04
N ASP A 105 -8.31 -10.81 -10.10
CA ASP A 105 -8.41 -11.92 -9.16
C ASP A 105 -9.42 -12.99 -9.58
N GLY A 106 -10.27 -12.70 -10.56
CA GLY A 106 -11.35 -13.59 -10.98
C GLY A 106 -12.46 -13.76 -9.93
N SER A 107 -12.54 -12.85 -8.95
CA SER A 107 -13.53 -12.91 -7.87
C SER A 107 -13.89 -11.53 -7.37
N ASP A 108 -14.96 -11.44 -6.57
CA ASP A 108 -15.42 -10.22 -5.92
C ASP A 108 -15.08 -10.16 -4.42
N GLU A 109 -14.14 -10.98 -3.99
CA GLU A 109 -13.74 -11.12 -2.58
C GLU A 109 -13.34 -9.78 -1.94
N LYS A 110 -12.70 -8.90 -2.70
CA LYS A 110 -12.23 -7.60 -2.19
C LYS A 110 -13.25 -6.47 -2.32
N HIS A 111 -14.43 -6.73 -2.84
CA HIS A 111 -15.44 -5.67 -3.04
C HIS A 111 -15.89 -5.03 -1.74
N SER A 112 -16.03 -5.81 -0.66
CA SER A 112 -16.38 -5.26 0.66
C SER A 112 -15.29 -4.35 1.23
N ALA A 113 -14.03 -4.66 0.98
CA ALA A 113 -12.92 -3.81 1.39
C ALA A 113 -12.93 -2.48 0.64
N ILE A 114 -13.29 -2.48 -0.64
CA ILE A 114 -13.46 -1.27 -1.46
C ILE A 114 -14.58 -0.41 -0.89
N ASP A 115 -15.74 -0.99 -0.60
CA ASP A 115 -16.88 -0.29 -0.01
C ASP A 115 -16.52 0.31 1.35
N ARG A 116 -15.79 -0.44 2.17
CA ARG A 116 -15.34 0.03 3.48
C ARG A 116 -14.39 1.22 3.35
N TRP A 117 -13.48 1.17 2.39
CA TRP A 117 -12.55 2.28 2.15
C TRP A 117 -13.31 3.57 1.81
N TRP A 118 -14.27 3.48 0.90
CA TRP A 118 -15.10 4.63 0.50
C TRP A 118 -15.98 5.13 1.64
N ALA A 119 -16.48 4.26 2.49
CA ALA A 119 -17.26 4.64 3.67
C ALA A 119 -16.44 5.47 4.68
N GLN A 120 -15.12 5.27 4.71
CA GLN A 120 -14.21 6.00 5.60
C GLN A 120 -13.70 7.32 5.00
N ASN A 121 -13.91 7.50 3.73
CA ASN A 121 -13.46 8.67 2.97
C ASN A 121 -14.63 9.37 2.29
#